data_7660eb527f78a3b9fe1ca2383661c4dd
#
_entry.id   7660eb527f78a3b9fe1ca2383661c4dd
#
_cell.length_a   1.000
_cell.length_b   1.000
_cell.length_c   1.000
_cell.angle_alpha   90.00
_cell.angle_beta   90.00
_cell.angle_gamma   90.00
#
_symmetry.space_group_name_H-M   'P 1'
#
loop_
_entity.id
_entity.type
_entity.pdbx_description
1 polymer ?
#
loop_
_entity_poly.entity_id
_entity_poly.type
_entity_poly.pdbx_seq_one_letter_code
_entity_poly.pdbx_strand_id
1 'polypeptide(L)'
;MLGVRIGIDFGSTNITLCEDDRGIVISEPSVVICDRYTGRPIAVGAAAKKMIGKLPGSMRAVYPIKDGIVNDFEMARFMLKTYIDRLCRSRLFKPNILMSVPGSVTDLEKKTILDVIYSAGAGRACFLDEALAAAIGSGVSLTEPKGTFICDIGGGTADCAVVTMGNIAVSRSVKVGGNDLTRR
;
A
#
# COMPACT_ATOMS: atom_id res chain seq x y z
N MET A 1 15.13 18.65 -4.80
CA MET A 1 14.36 17.80 -5.74
C MET A 1 13.01 18.44 -5.94
N LEU A 2 12.63 18.70 -7.18
CA LEU A 2 11.33 19.28 -7.52
C LEU A 2 10.31 18.12 -7.63
N GLY A 3 9.37 18.02 -6.71
CA GLY A 3 8.30 17.01 -6.69
C GLY A 3 7.93 16.63 -5.26
N VAL A 4 6.63 16.37 -5.05
CA VAL A 4 6.10 15.90 -3.77
C VAL A 4 6.69 14.53 -3.43
N ARG A 5 7.07 14.30 -2.18
CA ARG A 5 7.52 13.00 -1.67
C ARG A 5 6.34 12.34 -0.95
N ILE A 6 5.99 11.15 -1.39
CA ILE A 6 4.83 10.42 -0.89
C ILE A 6 5.30 9.04 -0.41
N GLY A 7 5.10 8.75 0.86
CA GLY A 7 5.16 7.40 1.41
C GLY A 7 3.81 6.71 1.21
N ILE A 8 3.81 5.45 0.78
CA ILE A 8 2.59 4.67 0.55
C ILE A 8 2.72 3.31 1.23
N ASP A 9 1.76 3.01 2.08
CA ASP A 9 1.44 1.65 2.50
C ASP A 9 0.19 1.22 1.74
N PHE A 10 0.33 0.28 0.80
CA PHE A 10 -0.77 -0.23 -0.02
C PHE A 10 -1.20 -1.60 0.48
N GLY A 11 -1.81 -1.62 1.65
CA GLY A 11 -2.24 -2.85 2.30
C GLY A 11 -3.52 -3.45 1.71
N SER A 12 -3.76 -4.74 2.03
CA SER A 12 -4.94 -5.50 1.58
C SER A 12 -6.25 -4.97 2.16
N THR A 13 -6.22 -4.29 3.31
CA THR A 13 -7.42 -3.75 3.98
C THR A 13 -7.53 -2.26 3.81
N ASN A 14 -6.46 -1.53 4.01
CA ASN A 14 -6.40 -0.08 3.90
C ASN A 14 -5.19 0.33 3.06
N ILE A 15 -5.32 1.49 2.42
CA ILE A 15 -4.22 2.23 1.82
C ILE A 15 -3.96 3.48 2.65
N THR A 16 -2.69 3.72 2.98
CA THR A 16 -2.26 4.91 3.71
C THR A 16 -1.21 5.67 2.90
N LEU A 17 -1.42 6.97 2.73
CA LEU A 17 -0.45 7.85 2.09
C LEU A 17 -0.01 8.93 3.07
N CYS A 18 1.30 9.16 3.13
CA CYS A 18 1.89 10.26 3.89
C CYS A 18 2.70 11.18 2.97
N GLU A 19 2.66 12.47 3.24
CA GLU A 19 3.56 13.47 2.66
C GLU A 19 4.62 13.85 3.70
N ASP A 20 5.82 14.17 3.22
CA ASP A 20 6.99 14.43 4.03
C ASP A 20 6.76 15.48 5.14
N ASP A 21 6.14 16.60 4.80
CA ASP A 21 5.92 17.72 5.73
C ASP A 21 4.53 17.73 6.38
N ARG A 22 3.64 16.79 6.01
CA ARG A 22 2.23 16.79 6.40
C ARG A 22 1.79 15.54 7.17
N GLY A 23 2.66 14.54 7.26
CA GLY A 23 2.32 13.26 7.85
C GLY A 23 1.28 12.48 7.04
N ILE A 24 0.42 11.72 7.70
CA ILE A 24 -0.65 10.94 7.04
C ILE A 24 -1.70 11.88 6.48
N VAL A 25 -1.88 11.86 5.15
CA VAL A 25 -2.83 12.71 4.41
C VAL A 25 -4.01 11.93 3.85
N ILE A 26 -3.86 10.62 3.66
CA ILE A 26 -4.92 9.69 3.23
C ILE A 26 -4.79 8.40 4.04
N SER A 27 -5.90 7.92 4.58
CA SER A 27 -6.03 6.57 5.14
C SER A 27 -7.45 6.09 4.84
N GLU A 28 -7.57 5.22 3.84
CA GLU A 28 -8.86 4.78 3.31
C GLU A 28 -8.86 3.27 3.03
N PRO A 29 -10.05 2.63 2.99
CA PRO A 29 -10.16 1.21 2.62
C PRO A 29 -9.61 0.90 1.23
N SER A 30 -8.86 -0.20 1.08
CA SER A 30 -8.33 -0.69 -0.20
C SER A 30 -9.41 -1.40 -1.01
N VAL A 31 -10.41 -0.65 -1.49
CA VAL A 31 -11.51 -1.19 -2.28
C VAL A 31 -11.91 -0.24 -3.40
N VAL A 32 -12.26 -0.81 -4.55
CA VAL A 32 -12.77 -0.10 -5.73
C VAL A 32 -14.11 -0.71 -6.11
N ILE A 33 -15.10 0.13 -6.42
CA ILE A 33 -16.33 -0.30 -7.09
C ILE A 33 -16.15 -0.10 -8.57
N CYS A 34 -16.45 -1.12 -9.36
CA CYS A 34 -16.44 -1.05 -10.82
C CYS A 34 -17.73 -1.61 -11.43
N ASP A 35 -18.01 -1.17 -12.65
CA ASP A 35 -19.05 -1.78 -13.48
C ASP A 35 -18.65 -3.21 -13.82
N ARG A 36 -19.59 -4.15 -13.66
CA ARG A 36 -19.33 -5.59 -13.83
C ARG A 36 -19.09 -5.98 -15.28
N TYR A 37 -19.70 -5.28 -16.21
CA TYR A 37 -19.69 -5.62 -17.65
C TYR A 37 -18.55 -4.94 -18.39
N THR A 38 -18.30 -3.67 -18.07
CA THR A 38 -17.27 -2.88 -18.75
C THR A 38 -15.93 -2.86 -18.01
N GLY A 39 -15.90 -3.26 -16.73
CA GLY A 39 -14.73 -3.12 -15.85
C GLY A 39 -14.41 -1.68 -15.45
N ARG A 40 -15.23 -0.69 -15.85
CA ARG A 40 -14.96 0.72 -15.58
C ARG A 40 -15.01 1.01 -14.08
N PRO A 41 -13.95 1.60 -13.48
CA PRO A 41 -13.97 1.99 -12.08
C PRO A 41 -14.91 3.18 -11.86
N ILE A 42 -15.63 3.16 -10.72
CA ILE A 42 -16.69 4.12 -10.36
C ILE A 42 -16.33 4.87 -9.07
N ALA A 43 -15.86 4.15 -8.05
CA ALA A 43 -15.55 4.71 -6.75
C ALA A 43 -14.37 4.00 -6.11
N VAL A 44 -13.64 4.70 -5.23
CA VAL A 44 -12.51 4.15 -4.45
C VAL A 44 -12.65 4.48 -2.97
N GLY A 45 -11.97 3.71 -2.15
CA GLY A 45 -11.76 4.00 -0.73
C GLY A 45 -13.05 4.07 0.08
N ALA A 46 -13.18 5.07 0.91
CA ALA A 46 -14.34 5.27 1.78
C ALA A 46 -15.65 5.41 1.00
N ALA A 47 -15.64 6.04 -0.18
CA ALA A 47 -16.81 6.13 -1.05
C ALA A 47 -17.24 4.75 -1.56
N ALA A 48 -16.28 3.93 -2.01
CA ALA A 48 -16.51 2.56 -2.42
C ALA A 48 -17.03 1.70 -1.26
N LYS A 49 -16.42 1.81 -0.08
CA LYS A 49 -16.82 1.06 1.12
C LYS A 49 -18.27 1.30 1.52
N LYS A 50 -18.76 2.55 1.41
CA LYS A 50 -20.16 2.91 1.71
C LYS A 50 -21.17 2.27 0.76
N MET A 51 -20.76 1.87 -0.42
CA MET A 51 -21.61 1.23 -1.42
C MET A 51 -21.73 -0.29 -1.21
N ILE A 52 -20.78 -0.91 -0.50
CA ILE A 52 -20.79 -2.35 -0.22
C ILE A 52 -22.06 -2.70 0.55
N GLY A 53 -22.72 -3.79 0.17
CA GLY A 53 -24.01 -4.23 0.71
C GLY A 53 -25.25 -3.59 0.08
N LYS A 54 -25.06 -2.56 -0.77
CA LYS A 54 -26.14 -1.88 -1.52
C LYS A 54 -25.85 -1.78 -3.03
N LEU A 55 -24.92 -2.63 -3.54
CA LEU A 55 -24.51 -2.58 -4.94
C LEU A 55 -25.61 -3.11 -5.85
N PRO A 56 -25.98 -2.38 -6.93
CA PRO A 56 -26.76 -2.93 -8.02
C PRO A 56 -26.06 -4.15 -8.64
N GLY A 57 -26.82 -5.05 -9.26
CA GLY A 57 -26.26 -6.25 -9.92
C GLY A 57 -25.26 -5.96 -11.04
N SER A 58 -25.30 -4.75 -11.62
CA SER A 58 -24.35 -4.24 -12.62
C SER A 58 -23.01 -3.81 -12.05
N MET A 59 -22.84 -3.75 -10.72
CA MET A 59 -21.62 -3.31 -10.06
C MET A 59 -21.00 -4.42 -9.22
N ARG A 60 -19.68 -4.35 -8.99
CA ARG A 60 -18.95 -5.24 -8.09
C ARG A 60 -17.87 -4.50 -7.31
N ALA A 61 -17.59 -4.99 -6.11
CA ALA A 61 -16.43 -4.56 -5.34
C ALA A 61 -15.20 -5.38 -5.76
N VAL A 62 -14.08 -4.70 -5.93
CA VAL A 62 -12.76 -5.27 -6.22
C VAL A 62 -11.79 -4.80 -5.16
N TYR A 63 -11.00 -5.72 -4.63
CA TYR A 63 -9.89 -5.45 -3.72
C TYR A 63 -8.59 -5.51 -4.52
N PRO A 64 -7.97 -4.35 -4.81
CA PRO A 64 -6.84 -4.27 -5.74
C PRO A 64 -5.60 -4.99 -5.23
N ILE A 65 -5.44 -5.01 -3.90
CA ILE A 65 -4.36 -5.72 -3.20
C ILE A 65 -4.97 -6.86 -2.40
N LYS A 66 -4.34 -8.02 -2.48
CA LYS A 66 -4.69 -9.20 -1.70
C LYS A 66 -3.42 -9.90 -1.26
N ASP A 67 -3.34 -10.24 0.02
CA ASP A 67 -2.20 -10.95 0.62
C ASP A 67 -0.85 -10.28 0.30
N GLY A 68 -0.83 -8.93 0.31
CA GLY A 68 0.35 -8.10 0.06
C GLY A 68 0.75 -7.97 -1.42
N ILE A 69 -0.01 -8.51 -2.36
CA ILE A 69 0.30 -8.47 -3.80
C ILE A 69 -0.81 -7.79 -4.63
N VAL A 70 -0.43 -7.32 -5.81
CA VAL A 70 -1.40 -6.74 -6.77
C VAL A 70 -2.29 -7.87 -7.32
N ASN A 71 -3.58 -7.81 -6.95
CA ASN A 71 -4.61 -8.75 -7.39
C ASN A 71 -5.36 -8.28 -8.64
N ASP A 72 -5.49 -6.97 -8.83
CA ASP A 72 -6.10 -6.35 -10.01
C ASP A 72 -5.32 -5.09 -10.38
N PHE A 73 -4.56 -5.17 -11.47
CA PHE A 73 -3.67 -4.11 -11.94
C PHE A 73 -4.42 -2.80 -12.23
N GLU A 74 -5.52 -2.88 -12.98
CA GLU A 74 -6.26 -1.68 -13.40
C GLU A 74 -6.93 -0.99 -12.23
N MET A 75 -7.46 -1.74 -11.26
CA MET A 75 -8.07 -1.16 -10.07
C MET A 75 -7.01 -0.60 -9.11
N ALA A 76 -5.85 -1.26 -8.98
CA ALA A 76 -4.72 -0.73 -8.22
C ALA A 76 -4.20 0.59 -8.83
N ARG A 77 -4.00 0.60 -10.15
CA ARG A 77 -3.59 1.80 -10.88
C ARG A 77 -4.60 2.94 -10.72
N PHE A 78 -5.89 2.65 -10.88
CA PHE A 78 -6.94 3.65 -10.73
C PHE A 78 -6.98 4.24 -9.32
N MET A 79 -6.89 3.40 -8.30
CA MET A 79 -6.86 3.83 -6.91
C MET A 79 -5.66 4.72 -6.62
N LEU A 80 -4.44 4.27 -6.94
CA LEU A 80 -3.23 5.06 -6.74
C LEU A 80 -3.27 6.38 -7.51
N LYS A 81 -3.66 6.34 -8.79
CA LYS A 81 -3.79 7.55 -9.60
C LYS A 81 -4.76 8.55 -8.98
N THR A 82 -5.91 8.08 -8.50
CA THR A 82 -6.90 8.95 -7.85
C THR A 82 -6.32 9.67 -6.63
N TYR A 83 -5.53 8.99 -5.81
CA TYR A 83 -4.93 9.58 -4.62
C TYR A 83 -3.73 10.47 -4.95
N ILE A 84 -2.88 10.07 -5.89
CA ILE A 84 -1.77 10.90 -6.39
C ILE A 84 -2.31 12.21 -6.97
N ASP A 85 -3.37 12.14 -7.80
CA ASP A 85 -3.98 13.34 -8.40
C ASP A 85 -4.61 14.27 -7.33
N ARG A 86 -5.09 13.75 -6.20
CA ARG A 86 -5.57 14.56 -5.07
C ARG A 86 -4.44 15.30 -4.34
N LEU A 87 -3.26 14.68 -4.23
CA LEU A 87 -2.11 15.25 -3.52
C LEU A 87 -1.27 16.15 -4.42
N CYS A 88 -1.08 15.79 -5.67
CA CYS A 88 -0.24 16.51 -6.62
C CYS A 88 -1.06 17.53 -7.40
N ARG A 89 -1.12 18.78 -6.90
CA ARG A 89 -1.82 19.88 -7.57
C ARG A 89 -1.18 20.30 -8.90
N SER A 90 0.13 20.08 -9.07
CA SER A 90 0.88 20.41 -10.28
C SER A 90 1.18 19.15 -11.07
N ARG A 91 0.81 19.13 -12.36
CA ARG A 91 1.17 18.07 -13.30
C ARG A 91 2.58 18.21 -13.86
N LEU A 92 3.26 19.33 -13.60
CA LEU A 92 4.61 19.60 -14.09
C LEU A 92 5.68 18.77 -13.36
N PHE A 93 5.46 18.48 -12.09
CA PHE A 93 6.41 17.73 -11.27
C PHE A 93 5.75 16.44 -10.76
N LYS A 94 6.19 15.32 -11.33
CA LYS A 94 5.75 14.00 -10.91
C LYS A 94 6.24 13.69 -9.49
N PRO A 95 5.45 13.03 -8.64
CA PRO A 95 5.86 12.68 -7.29
C PRO A 95 6.96 11.62 -7.25
N ASN A 96 7.75 11.67 -6.17
CA ASN A 96 8.65 10.59 -5.79
C ASN A 96 7.93 9.71 -4.77
N ILE A 97 7.85 8.42 -5.03
CA ILE A 97 7.11 7.47 -4.21
C ILE A 97 8.05 6.51 -3.49
N LEU A 98 7.87 6.39 -2.18
CA LEU A 98 8.42 5.32 -1.35
C LEU A 98 7.25 4.41 -0.96
N MET A 99 7.28 3.15 -1.39
CA MET A 99 6.22 2.19 -1.05
C MET A 99 6.74 1.11 -0.13
N SER A 100 6.03 0.86 0.97
CA SER A 100 6.29 -0.31 1.80
C SER A 100 5.81 -1.58 1.09
N VAL A 101 6.57 -2.66 1.25
CA VAL A 101 6.25 -3.98 0.71
C VAL A 101 6.61 -5.06 1.71
N PRO A 102 5.82 -6.16 1.81
CA PRO A 102 6.17 -7.30 2.63
C PRO A 102 7.52 -7.91 2.22
N GLY A 103 8.27 -8.43 3.18
CA GLY A 103 9.55 -9.08 2.92
C GLY A 103 9.45 -10.34 2.03
N SER A 104 8.27 -10.91 1.90
CA SER A 104 7.98 -12.10 1.08
C SER A 104 7.70 -11.80 -0.40
N VAL A 105 7.65 -10.52 -0.81
CA VAL A 105 7.33 -10.13 -2.19
C VAL A 105 8.47 -10.51 -3.13
N THR A 106 8.15 -11.28 -4.16
CA THR A 106 9.08 -11.71 -5.20
C THR A 106 9.48 -10.56 -6.14
N ASP A 107 10.55 -10.72 -6.89
CA ASP A 107 11.00 -9.70 -7.86
C ASP A 107 9.97 -9.44 -8.97
N LEU A 108 9.21 -10.46 -9.37
CA LEU A 108 8.13 -10.32 -10.34
C LEU A 108 6.97 -9.50 -9.76
N GLU A 109 6.59 -9.74 -8.51
CA GLU A 109 5.56 -8.97 -7.82
C GLU A 109 6.02 -7.51 -7.61
N LYS A 110 7.28 -7.29 -7.23
CA LYS A 110 7.88 -5.94 -7.13
C LYS A 110 7.81 -5.21 -8.48
N LYS A 111 8.14 -5.88 -9.58
CA LYS A 111 8.02 -5.32 -10.92
C LYS A 111 6.58 -4.90 -11.22
N THR A 112 5.62 -5.75 -10.93
CA THR A 112 4.19 -5.46 -11.12
C THR A 112 3.77 -4.22 -10.31
N ILE A 113 4.21 -4.12 -9.05
CA ILE A 113 3.94 -2.95 -8.20
C ILE A 113 4.56 -1.68 -8.80
N LEU A 114 5.82 -1.74 -9.30
CA LEU A 114 6.45 -0.60 -9.98
C LEU A 114 5.67 -0.16 -11.23
N ASP A 115 5.20 -1.11 -12.04
CA ASP A 115 4.41 -0.82 -13.22
C ASP A 115 3.09 -0.11 -12.85
N VAL A 116 2.42 -0.54 -11.77
CA VAL A 116 1.24 0.15 -11.22
C VAL A 116 1.60 1.58 -10.80
N ILE A 117 2.68 1.78 -10.04
CA ILE A 117 3.10 3.08 -9.51
C ILE A 117 3.43 4.05 -10.66
N TYR A 118 4.22 3.61 -11.65
CA TYR A 118 4.57 4.46 -12.79
C TYR A 118 3.36 4.77 -13.67
N SER A 119 2.49 3.78 -13.90
CA SER A 119 1.24 3.97 -14.64
C SER A 119 0.24 4.89 -13.92
N ALA A 120 0.34 5.01 -12.60
CA ALA A 120 -0.44 5.95 -11.81
C ALA A 120 0.11 7.38 -11.85
N GLY A 121 1.32 7.60 -12.42
CA GLY A 121 1.87 8.93 -12.65
C GLY A 121 3.11 9.29 -11.82
N ALA A 122 3.73 8.36 -11.13
CA ALA A 122 4.96 8.61 -10.39
C ALA A 122 6.13 8.99 -11.30
N GLY A 123 7.04 9.82 -10.81
CA GLY A 123 8.30 10.17 -11.47
C GLY A 123 9.43 9.23 -11.08
N ARG A 124 9.49 8.86 -9.82
CA ARG A 124 10.42 7.87 -9.25
C ARG A 124 9.70 7.02 -8.23
N ALA A 125 10.12 5.77 -8.10
CA ALA A 125 9.63 4.85 -7.09
C ALA A 125 10.78 4.07 -6.48
N CYS A 126 10.69 3.80 -5.17
CA CYS A 126 11.56 2.87 -4.46
C CYS A 126 10.75 2.11 -3.42
N PHE A 127 11.28 1.00 -2.96
CA PHE A 127 10.66 0.17 -1.95
C PHE A 127 11.35 0.31 -0.60
N LEU A 128 10.57 0.08 0.44
CA LEU A 128 11.01 -0.11 1.81
C LEU A 128 10.34 -1.38 2.34
N ASP A 129 11.06 -2.19 3.07
CA ASP A 129 10.47 -3.35 3.75
C ASP A 129 9.50 -2.89 4.84
N GLU A 130 8.32 -3.55 4.94
CA GLU A 130 7.28 -3.18 5.90
C GLU A 130 7.77 -3.23 7.35
N ALA A 131 8.55 -4.25 7.72
CA ALA A 131 9.07 -4.35 9.07
C ALA A 131 10.07 -3.22 9.38
N LEU A 132 10.87 -2.78 8.40
CA LEU A 132 11.76 -1.63 8.57
C LEU A 132 10.97 -0.32 8.65
N ALA A 133 9.93 -0.17 7.83
CA ALA A 133 9.02 0.97 7.90
C ALA A 133 8.33 1.05 9.27
N ALA A 134 7.86 -0.08 9.80
CA ALA A 134 7.24 -0.18 11.12
C ALA A 134 8.24 0.15 12.24
N ALA A 135 9.49 -0.31 12.13
CA ALA A 135 10.55 0.05 13.09
C ALA A 135 10.79 1.57 13.11
N ILE A 136 10.90 2.20 11.94
CA ILE A 136 11.07 3.65 11.83
C ILE A 136 9.86 4.39 12.42
N GLY A 137 8.66 3.96 12.04
CA GLY A 137 7.41 4.59 12.48
C GLY A 137 7.13 4.47 13.97
N SER A 138 7.62 3.41 14.62
CA SER A 138 7.53 3.21 16.07
C SER A 138 8.59 4.00 16.88
N GLY A 139 9.50 4.72 16.21
CA GLY A 139 10.54 5.50 16.87
C GLY A 139 11.70 4.67 17.43
N VAL A 140 11.86 3.42 16.96
CA VAL A 140 12.99 2.58 17.35
C VAL A 140 14.29 3.20 16.83
N SER A 141 15.30 3.27 17.70
CA SER A 141 16.64 3.70 17.29
C SER A 141 17.24 2.67 16.32
N LEU A 142 17.52 3.11 15.11
CA LEU A 142 18.15 2.27 14.09
C LEU A 142 19.68 2.34 14.11
N THR A 143 20.27 3.18 14.96
CA THR A 143 21.73 3.41 15.02
C THR A 143 22.43 2.53 16.06
N GLU A 144 21.68 1.97 16.99
CA GLU A 144 22.22 1.11 18.04
C GLU A 144 22.52 -0.31 17.52
N PRO A 145 23.62 -0.93 17.96
CA PRO A 145 23.95 -2.33 17.64
C PRO A 145 23.11 -3.31 18.47
N LYS A 146 21.82 -3.04 18.59
CA LYS A 146 20.84 -3.79 19.37
C LYS A 146 19.77 -4.33 18.44
N GLY A 147 19.51 -5.63 18.52
CA GLY A 147 18.40 -6.24 17.77
C GLY A 147 17.05 -5.85 18.38
N THR A 148 16.18 -5.27 17.57
CA THR A 148 14.79 -4.99 17.95
C THR A 148 13.87 -5.89 17.16
N PHE A 149 13.02 -6.65 17.86
CA PHE A 149 11.98 -7.48 17.23
C PHE A 149 10.79 -6.61 16.87
N ILE A 150 10.40 -6.69 15.62
CA ILE A 150 9.19 -6.06 15.05
C ILE A 150 8.25 -7.17 14.60
N CYS A 151 6.97 -7.01 14.93
CA CYS A 151 5.91 -7.86 14.40
C CYS A 151 4.81 -6.94 13.86
N ASP A 152 4.64 -6.94 12.56
CA ASP A 152 3.60 -6.21 11.85
C ASP A 152 2.51 -7.20 11.41
N ILE A 153 1.28 -6.98 11.86
CA ILE A 153 0.14 -7.82 11.53
C ILE A 153 -0.86 -6.97 10.75
N GLY A 154 -0.77 -7.09 9.43
CA GLY A 154 -1.67 -6.44 8.50
C GLY A 154 -2.99 -7.18 8.29
N GLY A 155 -3.77 -6.74 7.29
CA GLY A 155 -5.02 -7.39 6.93
C GLY A 155 -4.85 -8.74 6.23
N GLY A 156 -3.82 -8.89 5.39
CA GLY A 156 -3.58 -10.09 4.57
C GLY A 156 -2.25 -10.78 4.84
N THR A 157 -1.33 -10.13 5.56
CA THR A 157 0.01 -10.64 5.87
C THR A 157 0.35 -10.41 7.34
N ALA A 158 1.27 -11.20 7.86
CA ALA A 158 1.96 -10.93 9.11
C ALA A 158 3.47 -11.08 8.88
N ASP A 159 4.20 -10.01 9.19
CA ASP A 159 5.64 -9.86 8.97
C ASP A 159 6.35 -9.70 10.29
N CYS A 160 7.31 -10.59 10.57
CA CYS A 160 8.15 -10.52 11.76
C CYS A 160 9.61 -10.35 11.34
N ALA A 161 10.32 -9.43 11.97
CA ALA A 161 11.72 -9.18 11.69
C ALA A 161 12.50 -8.79 12.94
N VAL A 162 13.80 -9.04 12.92
CA VAL A 162 14.77 -8.43 13.82
C VAL A 162 15.51 -7.36 13.04
N VAL A 163 15.36 -6.12 13.49
CA VAL A 163 16.03 -4.95 12.90
C VAL A 163 17.20 -4.54 13.80
N THR A 164 18.37 -4.31 13.20
CA THR A 164 19.57 -3.82 13.89
C THR A 164 20.38 -2.95 12.95
N MET A 165 20.91 -1.82 13.45
CA MET A 165 21.74 -0.88 12.69
C MET A 165 21.13 -0.49 11.33
N GLY A 166 19.82 -0.26 11.31
CA GLY A 166 19.08 0.15 10.09
C GLY A 166 18.87 -0.94 9.04
N ASN A 167 19.19 -2.19 9.36
CA ASN A 167 19.06 -3.33 8.46
C ASN A 167 18.22 -4.45 9.09
N ILE A 168 17.63 -5.27 8.23
CA ILE A 168 16.94 -6.48 8.64
C ILE A 168 17.97 -7.61 8.80
N ALA A 169 18.16 -8.10 10.02
CA ALA A 169 19.05 -9.23 10.30
C ALA A 169 18.40 -10.57 9.94
N VAL A 170 17.11 -10.70 10.23
CA VAL A 170 16.30 -11.87 9.89
C VAL A 170 14.85 -11.45 9.79
N SER A 171 14.11 -12.02 8.83
CA SER A 171 12.66 -11.82 8.71
C SER A 171 11.93 -13.11 8.36
N ARG A 172 10.66 -13.13 8.69
CA ARG A 172 9.69 -14.15 8.25
C ARG A 172 8.37 -13.48 7.97
N SER A 173 7.75 -13.85 6.87
CA SER A 173 6.45 -13.36 6.45
C SER A 173 5.52 -14.53 6.17
N VAL A 174 4.27 -14.38 6.55
CA VAL A 174 3.20 -15.34 6.25
C VAL A 174 2.02 -14.62 5.63
N LYS A 175 1.38 -15.27 4.65
CA LYS A 175 0.16 -14.75 3.99
C LYS A 175 -1.08 -15.12 4.83
N VAL A 176 -1.07 -14.73 6.09
CA VAL A 176 -2.17 -14.83 7.04
C VAL A 176 -2.23 -13.53 7.81
N GLY A 177 -3.36 -12.88 7.82
CA GLY A 177 -3.54 -11.59 8.47
C GLY A 177 -4.88 -11.47 9.20
N GLY A 178 -5.21 -10.28 9.67
CA GLY A 178 -6.42 -10.00 10.43
C GLY A 178 -7.72 -10.39 9.72
N ASN A 179 -7.74 -10.34 8.39
CA ASN A 179 -8.90 -10.76 7.59
C ASN A 179 -9.17 -12.27 7.71
N ASP A 180 -8.13 -13.10 7.86
CA ASP A 180 -8.26 -14.54 8.02
C ASP A 180 -8.68 -14.89 9.44
N LEU A 181 -8.13 -14.17 10.44
CA LEU A 181 -8.48 -14.35 11.85
C LEU A 181 -9.93 -13.95 12.15
N THR A 182 -10.51 -13.04 11.37
CA THR A 182 -11.91 -12.57 11.56
C THR A 182 -12.93 -13.34 10.71
N ARG A 183 -12.50 -14.17 9.78
CA ARG A 183 -13.38 -15.10 9.06
C ARG A 183 -13.70 -16.28 9.98
N ARG A 184 -14.91 -16.25 10.58
CA ARG A 184 -15.55 -17.37 11.25
C ARG A 184 -16.67 -17.94 10.40
#